data_64b73b8603202ceeea0052cbe72fe09f
#
_entry.id   64b73b8603202ceeea0052cbe72fe09f
#
_cell.length_a   1.000
_cell.length_b   1.000
_cell.length_c   1.000
_cell.angle_alpha   90.00
_cell.angle_beta   90.00
_cell.angle_gamma   90.00
#
_symmetry.space_group_name_H-M   'P 1'
#
loop_
_entity.id
_entity.type
_entity.pdbx_description
1 polymer ?
#
loop_
_entity_poly.entity_id
_entity_poly.type
_entity_poly.pdbx_seq_one_letter_code
_entity_poly.pdbx_strand_id
1 'polypeptide(L)'
;ELHVVDHNSSDNTREILTLLKQEGLPIHIYHYNELEFAPERVLNHMMQHILNNDADIDYIFPLDADEFIYCPSREKLNAFLTLIPQNRVGMYTWRGYLPHSTEYDPDFIFHFTDQRKEEILTPKVIIPRTIAETCILTIGSHSVRDKEGKEVQSIVFIGSNNQQFYYWFINRFNAEFIETDDLWLGHYPIRSTAQQIKKVLEKSITMVMEKKGYRDSAWENQLRDLLAHNLNISLDELRLIAYNYRASDEKQIQIACQQPLRSTKLALKYQHLINNDPLPVLAKLILDLAE
;
A
#
# COMPACT_ATOMS: atom_id res chain seq x y z
N GLU A 1 -8.12 5.50 -15.21
CA GLU A 1 -6.73 5.40 -15.62
C GLU A 1 -5.86 4.96 -14.45
N LEU A 2 -4.68 4.39 -14.73
CA LEU A 2 -3.70 3.97 -13.73
C LEU A 2 -2.38 4.74 -13.96
N HIS A 3 -1.96 5.50 -12.96
CA HIS A 3 -0.69 6.20 -12.96
C HIS A 3 0.29 5.48 -12.03
N VAL A 4 1.39 4.96 -12.58
CA VAL A 4 2.34 4.12 -11.85
C VAL A 4 3.70 4.81 -11.80
N VAL A 5 4.25 4.98 -10.60
CA VAL A 5 5.64 5.37 -10.42
C VAL A 5 6.48 4.12 -10.19
N ASP A 6 7.40 3.86 -11.10
CA ASP A 6 8.47 2.89 -10.91
C ASP A 6 9.66 3.57 -10.22
N HIS A 7 9.88 3.22 -8.97
CA HIS A 7 11.01 3.72 -8.19
C HIS A 7 12.21 2.80 -8.36
N ASN A 8 12.81 2.88 -9.56
CA ASN A 8 14.05 2.19 -9.89
C ASN A 8 14.01 0.67 -9.66
N SER A 9 12.91 0.01 -10.07
CA SER A 9 12.76 -1.45 -9.91
C SER A 9 13.90 -2.20 -10.58
N SER A 10 14.46 -3.18 -9.88
CA SER A 10 15.55 -4.04 -10.36
C SER A 10 15.07 -5.37 -10.93
N ASP A 11 13.77 -5.63 -10.89
CA ASP A 11 13.10 -6.79 -11.44
C ASP A 11 12.38 -6.47 -12.77
N ASN A 12 11.55 -7.37 -13.27
CA ASN A 12 10.85 -7.23 -14.52
C ASN A 12 9.61 -6.29 -14.45
N THR A 13 9.47 -5.49 -13.40
CA THR A 13 8.33 -4.56 -13.24
C THR A 13 8.18 -3.63 -14.45
N ARG A 14 9.28 -3.04 -14.95
CA ARG A 14 9.26 -2.14 -16.10
C ARG A 14 8.82 -2.83 -17.38
N GLU A 15 9.29 -4.06 -17.60
CA GLU A 15 8.89 -4.86 -18.75
C GLU A 15 7.39 -5.16 -18.69
N ILE A 16 6.90 -5.63 -17.54
CA ILE A 16 5.47 -5.92 -17.33
C ILE A 16 4.60 -4.69 -17.58
N LEU A 17 4.96 -3.54 -17.02
CA LEU A 17 4.22 -2.29 -17.21
C LEU A 17 4.21 -1.85 -18.67
N THR A 18 5.34 -2.01 -19.37
CA THR A 18 5.46 -1.68 -20.79
C THR A 18 4.56 -2.57 -21.65
N LEU A 19 4.55 -3.87 -21.40
CA LEU A 19 3.70 -4.83 -22.09
C LEU A 19 2.21 -4.54 -21.85
N LEU A 20 1.80 -4.27 -20.60
CA LEU A 20 0.43 -3.89 -20.27
C LEU A 20 -0.01 -2.62 -21.00
N LYS A 21 0.86 -1.62 -21.11
CA LYS A 21 0.59 -0.39 -21.87
C LYS A 21 0.46 -0.66 -23.37
N GLN A 22 1.31 -1.53 -23.95
CA GLN A 22 1.23 -1.92 -25.35
C GLN A 22 -0.06 -2.68 -25.70
N GLU A 23 -0.67 -3.34 -24.74
CA GLU A 23 -1.98 -3.98 -24.88
C GLU A 23 -3.16 -2.98 -24.87
N GLY A 24 -2.88 -1.70 -24.73
CA GLY A 24 -3.90 -0.65 -24.71
C GLY A 24 -4.55 -0.41 -23.35
N LEU A 25 -4.00 -0.94 -22.26
CA LEU A 25 -4.46 -0.57 -20.93
C LEU A 25 -4.12 0.91 -20.66
N PRO A 26 -5.02 1.67 -20.03
CA PRO A 26 -4.82 3.10 -19.75
C PRO A 26 -3.83 3.29 -18.59
N ILE A 27 -2.55 2.96 -18.85
CA ILE A 27 -1.45 3.04 -17.86
C ILE A 27 -0.48 4.14 -18.25
N HIS A 28 -0.21 5.04 -17.31
CA HIS A 28 0.82 6.07 -17.41
C HIS A 28 1.98 5.67 -16.49
N ILE A 29 3.20 5.54 -17.06
CA ILE A 29 4.38 5.04 -16.34
C ILE A 29 5.33 6.22 -16.12
N TYR A 30 5.69 6.46 -14.87
CA TYR A 30 6.67 7.45 -14.43
C TYR A 30 7.88 6.76 -13.83
N HIS A 31 9.07 7.29 -14.09
CA HIS A 31 10.31 6.76 -13.53
C HIS A 31 10.88 7.74 -12.50
N TYR A 32 11.17 7.20 -11.32
CA TYR A 32 11.81 7.94 -10.25
C TYR A 32 13.12 7.22 -9.89
N ASN A 33 14.26 7.88 -10.15
CA ASN A 33 15.58 7.25 -10.07
C ASN A 33 16.39 7.69 -8.84
N GLU A 34 15.84 8.53 -7.97
CA GLU A 34 16.53 8.92 -6.74
C GLU A 34 16.55 7.77 -5.74
N LEU A 35 17.66 7.63 -5.00
CA LEU A 35 17.80 6.61 -3.97
C LEU A 35 16.96 6.92 -2.72
N GLU A 36 16.63 8.21 -2.51
CA GLU A 36 15.81 8.63 -1.37
C GLU A 36 14.39 8.06 -1.46
N PHE A 37 13.95 7.41 -0.40
CA PHE A 37 12.56 6.98 -0.27
C PHE A 37 11.69 8.12 0.23
N ALA A 38 11.14 8.91 -0.69
CA ALA A 38 10.30 10.07 -0.41
C ALA A 38 8.89 9.89 -1.02
N PRO A 39 8.07 8.92 -0.55
CA PRO A 39 6.78 8.60 -1.16
C PRO A 39 5.82 9.78 -1.17
N GLU A 40 5.79 10.60 -0.12
CA GLU A 40 4.93 11.78 -0.05
C GLU A 40 5.28 12.80 -1.14
N ARG A 41 6.57 13.09 -1.33
CA ARG A 41 7.04 14.02 -2.37
C ARG A 41 6.69 13.51 -3.76
N VAL A 42 6.93 12.23 -4.01
CA VAL A 42 6.65 11.58 -5.30
C VAL A 42 5.16 11.57 -5.60
N LEU A 43 4.32 11.16 -4.66
CA LEU A 43 2.86 11.12 -4.82
C LEU A 43 2.27 12.51 -5.01
N ASN A 44 2.71 13.53 -4.26
CA ASN A 44 2.26 14.90 -4.44
C ASN A 44 2.67 15.46 -5.81
N HIS A 45 3.91 15.20 -6.26
CA HIS A 45 4.37 15.61 -7.59
C HIS A 45 3.55 14.93 -8.69
N MET A 46 3.31 13.62 -8.58
CA MET A 46 2.48 12.89 -9.53
C MET A 46 1.04 13.42 -9.53
N MET A 47 0.44 13.68 -8.39
CA MET A 47 -0.90 14.25 -8.27
C MET A 47 -1.00 15.60 -9.00
N GLN A 48 -0.05 16.50 -8.79
CA GLN A 48 0.00 17.79 -9.51
C GLN A 48 0.20 17.61 -11.03
N HIS A 49 1.06 16.67 -11.43
CA HIS A 49 1.24 16.38 -12.85
C HIS A 49 -0.05 15.88 -13.51
N ILE A 50 -0.77 14.98 -12.84
CA ILE A 50 -2.06 14.46 -13.31
C ILE A 50 -3.08 15.60 -13.47
N LEU A 51 -3.25 16.43 -12.45
CA LEU A 51 -4.19 17.55 -12.46
C LEU A 51 -3.92 18.58 -13.58
N ASN A 52 -2.65 18.79 -13.90
CA ASN A 52 -2.24 19.72 -14.96
C ASN A 52 -2.46 19.18 -16.39
N ASN A 53 -2.50 17.88 -16.56
CA ASN A 53 -2.57 17.24 -17.88
C ASN A 53 -3.94 16.59 -18.20
N ASP A 54 -4.78 16.39 -17.19
CA ASP A 54 -6.09 15.78 -17.36
C ASP A 54 -7.16 16.59 -16.64
N ALA A 55 -8.05 17.21 -17.43
CA ALA A 55 -9.15 18.03 -16.91
C ALA A 55 -10.35 17.20 -16.44
N ASP A 56 -10.46 15.94 -16.87
CA ASP A 56 -11.67 15.12 -16.69
C ASP A 56 -11.59 14.21 -15.43
N ILE A 57 -10.56 14.39 -14.60
CA ILE A 57 -10.41 13.64 -13.35
C ILE A 57 -11.31 14.21 -12.27
N ASP A 58 -12.19 13.36 -11.73
CA ASP A 58 -13.04 13.70 -10.59
C ASP A 58 -12.42 13.31 -9.25
N TYR A 59 -11.74 12.15 -9.19
CA TYR A 59 -11.19 11.58 -7.96
C TYR A 59 -9.81 10.94 -8.19
N ILE A 60 -8.93 11.06 -7.19
CA ILE A 60 -7.62 10.42 -7.16
C ILE A 60 -7.60 9.41 -5.99
N PHE A 61 -7.12 8.19 -6.26
CA PHE A 61 -6.92 7.11 -5.31
C PHE A 61 -5.42 6.81 -5.20
N PRO A 62 -4.70 7.38 -4.23
CA PRO A 62 -3.31 7.00 -4.01
C PRO A 62 -3.24 5.61 -3.38
N LEU A 63 -2.54 4.69 -4.04
CA LEU A 63 -2.41 3.29 -3.63
C LEU A 63 -0.95 2.86 -3.58
N ASP A 64 -0.61 2.01 -2.62
CA ASP A 64 0.64 1.27 -2.63
C ASP A 64 0.49 0.00 -3.47
N ALA A 65 1.60 -0.57 -3.98
CA ALA A 65 1.59 -1.72 -4.89
C ALA A 65 1.10 -3.04 -4.22
N ASP A 66 0.91 -3.04 -2.90
CA ASP A 66 0.39 -4.16 -2.12
C ASP A 66 -1.03 -3.91 -1.60
N GLU A 67 -1.73 -2.94 -2.19
CA GLU A 67 -3.08 -2.53 -1.81
C GLU A 67 -4.07 -2.70 -2.97
N PHE A 68 -5.24 -3.26 -2.67
CA PHE A 68 -6.27 -3.58 -3.65
C PHE A 68 -7.65 -3.13 -3.16
N ILE A 69 -8.32 -2.29 -3.96
CA ILE A 69 -9.68 -1.83 -3.63
C ILE A 69 -10.65 -3.00 -3.77
N TYR A 70 -11.43 -3.24 -2.73
CA TYR A 70 -12.62 -4.05 -2.79
C TYR A 70 -13.84 -3.18 -2.94
N CYS A 71 -14.61 -3.44 -3.99
CA CYS A 71 -15.99 -2.96 -4.17
C CYS A 71 -16.71 -3.97 -5.06
N PRO A 72 -17.98 -4.31 -4.77
CA PRO A 72 -18.70 -5.35 -5.53
C PRO A 72 -18.84 -5.04 -7.03
N SER A 73 -18.97 -3.76 -7.40
CA SER A 73 -19.04 -3.34 -8.80
C SER A 73 -18.61 -1.89 -8.97
N ARG A 74 -18.36 -1.50 -10.24
CA ARG A 74 -18.04 -0.12 -10.60
C ARG A 74 -19.20 0.84 -10.31
N GLU A 75 -20.42 0.42 -10.55
CA GLU A 75 -21.64 1.19 -10.27
C GLU A 75 -21.74 1.48 -8.77
N LYS A 76 -21.45 0.48 -7.93
CA LYS A 76 -21.42 0.65 -6.49
C LYS A 76 -20.32 1.61 -6.04
N LEU A 77 -19.13 1.49 -6.62
CA LEU A 77 -18.03 2.44 -6.35
C LEU A 77 -18.44 3.86 -6.74
N ASN A 78 -19.02 4.06 -7.92
CA ASN A 78 -19.50 5.37 -8.34
C ASN A 78 -20.56 5.92 -7.38
N ALA A 79 -21.48 5.08 -6.89
CA ALA A 79 -22.45 5.48 -5.88
C ALA A 79 -21.77 5.95 -4.57
N PHE A 80 -20.72 5.27 -4.10
CA PHE A 80 -19.95 5.74 -2.94
C PHE A 80 -19.25 7.07 -3.20
N LEU A 81 -18.69 7.27 -4.39
CA LEU A 81 -18.02 8.53 -4.75
C LEU A 81 -18.99 9.72 -4.72
N THR A 82 -20.25 9.54 -5.10
CA THR A 82 -21.26 10.62 -5.03
C THR A 82 -21.59 11.06 -3.59
N LEU A 83 -21.26 10.23 -2.59
CA LEU A 83 -21.44 10.56 -1.17
C LEU A 83 -20.29 11.39 -0.60
N ILE A 84 -19.22 11.59 -1.36
CA ILE A 84 -18.07 12.41 -0.95
C ILE A 84 -18.27 13.83 -1.47
N PRO A 85 -18.55 14.82 -0.60
CA PRO A 85 -18.66 16.21 -1.02
C PRO A 85 -17.32 16.71 -1.59
N GLN A 86 -17.38 17.61 -2.57
CA GLN A 86 -16.17 18.11 -3.25
C GLN A 86 -15.19 18.89 -2.35
N ASN A 87 -15.61 19.27 -1.16
CA ASN A 87 -14.80 19.95 -0.14
C ASN A 87 -14.35 19.03 1.01
N ARG A 88 -14.52 17.71 0.85
CA ARG A 88 -14.12 16.70 1.84
C ARG A 88 -13.33 15.56 1.21
N VAL A 89 -12.53 14.89 2.00
CA VAL A 89 -11.79 13.69 1.58
C VAL A 89 -12.61 12.45 1.91
N GLY A 90 -12.73 11.53 0.96
CA GLY A 90 -13.19 10.17 1.26
C GLY A 90 -12.06 9.38 1.93
N MET A 91 -12.42 8.48 2.86
CA MET A 91 -11.49 7.54 3.46
C MET A 91 -12.10 6.15 3.51
N TYR A 92 -11.30 5.14 3.29
CA TYR A 92 -11.67 3.73 3.47
C TYR A 92 -10.56 2.99 4.20
N THR A 93 -10.86 1.88 4.84
CA THR A 93 -9.95 1.26 5.80
C THR A 93 -9.31 0.00 5.26
N TRP A 94 -8.13 -0.33 5.76
CA TRP A 94 -7.45 -1.59 5.45
C TRP A 94 -8.13 -2.79 6.10
N ARG A 95 -8.03 -3.93 5.39
CA ARG A 95 -8.13 -5.28 5.95
C ARG A 95 -6.83 -6.00 5.58
N GLY A 96 -6.01 -6.25 6.58
CA GLY A 96 -4.70 -6.89 6.39
C GLY A 96 -4.84 -8.39 6.19
N TYR A 97 -4.15 -8.93 5.18
CA TYR A 97 -4.13 -10.36 4.88
C TYR A 97 -2.82 -11.01 5.31
N LEU A 98 -2.91 -12.23 5.83
CA LEU A 98 -1.77 -13.03 6.24
C LEU A 98 -1.37 -14.03 5.14
N PRO A 99 -0.06 -14.25 4.92
CA PRO A 99 0.40 -15.23 3.95
C PRO A 99 -0.01 -16.64 4.38
N HIS A 100 -0.24 -17.53 3.39
CA HIS A 100 -0.52 -18.95 3.60
C HIS A 100 0.64 -19.85 3.15
N SER A 101 1.68 -19.27 2.56
CA SER A 101 2.88 -19.97 2.08
C SER A 101 4.11 -19.10 2.30
N THR A 102 5.28 -19.72 2.42
CA THR A 102 6.59 -19.06 2.36
C THR A 102 6.99 -18.71 0.93
N GLU A 103 6.48 -19.47 -0.03
CA GLU A 103 6.70 -19.25 -1.45
C GLU A 103 5.77 -18.16 -1.99
N TYR A 104 6.21 -17.49 -3.05
CA TYR A 104 5.37 -16.51 -3.73
C TYR A 104 4.21 -17.18 -4.44
N ASP A 105 3.01 -16.74 -4.11
CA ASP A 105 1.78 -17.12 -4.79
C ASP A 105 1.33 -15.95 -5.68
N PRO A 106 1.38 -16.08 -7.03
CA PRO A 106 0.94 -15.03 -7.92
C PRO A 106 -0.56 -14.74 -7.83
N ASP A 107 -1.32 -15.68 -7.34
CA ASP A 107 -2.77 -15.59 -7.15
C ASP A 107 -3.16 -15.24 -5.70
N PHE A 108 -2.25 -14.64 -4.93
CA PHE A 108 -2.42 -14.37 -3.48
C PHE A 108 -3.72 -13.62 -3.15
N ILE A 109 -4.21 -12.72 -4.01
CA ILE A 109 -5.47 -12.00 -3.79
C ILE A 109 -6.70 -12.91 -3.79
N PHE A 110 -6.59 -14.13 -4.33
CA PHE A 110 -7.64 -15.16 -4.34
C PHE A 110 -7.41 -16.22 -3.28
N HIS A 111 -6.17 -16.46 -2.89
CA HIS A 111 -5.80 -17.58 -2.01
C HIS A 111 -5.56 -17.14 -0.56
N PHE A 112 -5.11 -15.90 -0.30
CA PHE A 112 -5.00 -15.43 1.07
C PHE A 112 -6.39 -15.15 1.61
N THR A 113 -6.80 -15.94 2.57
CA THR A 113 -8.14 -15.89 3.16
C THR A 113 -8.14 -15.29 4.56
N ASP A 114 -7.05 -15.45 5.30
CA ASP A 114 -6.97 -15.07 6.69
C ASP A 114 -6.80 -13.55 6.81
N GLN A 115 -7.88 -12.86 7.15
CA GLN A 115 -7.87 -11.44 7.49
C GLN A 115 -7.52 -11.28 8.96
N ARG A 116 -6.48 -10.51 9.25
CA ARG A 116 -6.09 -10.23 10.63
C ARG A 116 -7.16 -9.36 11.31
N LYS A 117 -7.28 -9.52 12.64
CA LYS A 117 -8.06 -8.60 13.45
C LYS A 117 -7.29 -7.28 13.59
N GLU A 118 -7.83 -6.22 13.01
CA GLU A 118 -7.20 -4.90 13.09
C GLU A 118 -7.43 -4.30 14.49
N GLU A 119 -6.35 -3.82 15.09
CA GLU A 119 -6.41 -3.09 16.37
C GLU A 119 -6.37 -1.58 16.14
N ILE A 120 -5.82 -1.16 15.02
CA ILE A 120 -5.80 0.22 14.55
C ILE A 120 -6.23 0.19 13.09
N LEU A 121 -7.30 0.88 12.77
CA LEU A 121 -7.70 1.04 11.37
C LEU A 121 -6.81 2.09 10.70
N THR A 122 -6.09 1.67 9.68
CA THR A 122 -5.32 2.56 8.84
C THR A 122 -6.19 2.99 7.65
N PRO A 123 -6.50 4.27 7.50
CA PRO A 123 -7.27 4.75 6.36
C PRO A 123 -6.37 4.96 5.14
N LYS A 124 -6.98 4.88 3.95
CA LYS A 124 -6.47 5.46 2.72
C LYS A 124 -7.45 6.51 2.23
N VAL A 125 -6.94 7.50 1.52
CA VAL A 125 -7.75 8.62 1.06
C VAL A 125 -8.31 8.42 -0.34
N ILE A 126 -9.48 9.00 -0.59
CA ILE A 126 -10.08 9.24 -1.90
C ILE A 126 -10.19 10.75 -2.04
N ILE A 127 -9.48 11.33 -2.98
CA ILE A 127 -9.30 12.78 -3.04
C ILE A 127 -10.11 13.34 -4.20
N PRO A 128 -11.16 14.15 -3.95
CA PRO A 128 -11.82 14.90 -4.99
C PRO A 128 -10.84 15.89 -5.65
N ARG A 129 -11.04 16.17 -6.93
CA ARG A 129 -10.21 17.11 -7.70
C ARG A 129 -10.02 18.46 -6.99
N THR A 130 -11.10 19.06 -6.49
CA THR A 130 -11.09 20.35 -5.80
C THR A 130 -10.15 20.37 -4.57
N ILE A 131 -10.07 19.25 -3.86
CA ILE A 131 -9.14 19.08 -2.75
C ILE A 131 -7.71 18.87 -3.27
N ALA A 132 -7.54 18.03 -4.30
CA ALA A 132 -6.23 17.73 -4.87
C ALA A 132 -5.51 19.00 -5.41
N GLU A 133 -6.27 19.98 -5.91
CA GLU A 133 -5.74 21.27 -6.43
C GLU A 133 -5.19 22.18 -5.33
N THR A 134 -5.65 22.03 -4.09
CA THR A 134 -5.37 23.01 -3.01
C THR A 134 -4.65 22.44 -1.81
N CYS A 135 -4.60 21.11 -1.69
CA CYS A 135 -4.10 20.38 -0.53
C CYS A 135 -2.91 19.49 -0.88
N ILE A 136 -2.28 18.93 0.12
CA ILE A 136 -1.16 18.01 -0.01
C ILE A 136 -1.46 16.67 0.67
N LEU A 137 -0.98 15.58 0.08
CA LEU A 137 -0.91 14.27 0.70
C LEU A 137 0.16 14.23 1.77
N THR A 138 -0.15 13.60 2.90
CA THR A 138 0.77 13.41 4.01
C THR A 138 0.69 11.97 4.54
N ILE A 139 1.71 11.58 5.31
CA ILE A 139 1.79 10.27 5.96
C ILE A 139 1.58 9.11 4.96
N GLY A 140 2.30 9.17 3.83
CA GLY A 140 2.27 8.09 2.84
C GLY A 140 0.86 7.82 2.26
N SER A 141 0.09 8.85 1.95
CA SER A 141 -1.30 8.75 1.43
C SER A 141 -2.40 8.35 2.42
N HIS A 142 -2.15 8.51 3.72
CA HIS A 142 -3.14 8.23 4.75
C HIS A 142 -3.90 9.48 5.25
N SER A 143 -3.52 10.65 4.80
CA SER A 143 -4.06 11.93 5.23
C SER A 143 -3.86 13.00 4.17
N VAL A 144 -4.71 14.03 4.23
CA VAL A 144 -4.62 15.21 3.36
C VAL A 144 -4.68 16.46 4.23
N ARG A 145 -3.78 17.39 3.97
CA ARG A 145 -3.72 18.68 4.67
C ARG A 145 -3.84 19.85 3.72
N ASP A 146 -4.47 20.90 4.20
CA ASP A 146 -4.48 22.17 3.51
C ASP A 146 -3.11 22.89 3.59
N LYS A 147 -3.02 24.07 2.97
CA LYS A 147 -1.79 24.89 2.94
C LYS A 147 -1.38 25.42 4.32
N GLU A 148 -2.28 25.42 5.28
CA GLU A 148 -2.07 25.83 6.67
C GLU A 148 -1.62 24.65 7.55
N GLY A 149 -1.56 23.44 6.97
CA GLY A 149 -1.17 22.20 7.65
C GLY A 149 -2.28 21.53 8.46
N LYS A 150 -3.53 21.98 8.29
CA LYS A 150 -4.69 21.43 8.98
C LYS A 150 -5.25 20.22 8.20
N GLU A 151 -5.63 19.17 8.91
CA GLU A 151 -6.30 18.00 8.32
C GLU A 151 -7.63 18.40 7.69
N VAL A 152 -7.88 17.92 6.46
CA VAL A 152 -9.13 18.14 5.75
C VAL A 152 -10.22 17.26 6.34
N GLN A 153 -11.45 17.79 6.43
CA GLN A 153 -12.61 17.00 6.87
C GLN A 153 -12.84 15.77 5.99
N SER A 154 -13.27 14.67 6.61
CA SER A 154 -13.37 13.39 5.92
C SER A 154 -14.75 12.75 6.01
N ILE A 155 -15.11 11.99 4.97
CA ILE A 155 -16.17 10.98 4.97
C ILE A 155 -15.48 9.61 5.07
N VAL A 156 -15.72 8.86 6.13
CA VAL A 156 -15.08 7.56 6.35
C VAL A 156 -16.05 6.42 6.06
N PHE A 157 -15.72 5.61 5.08
CA PHE A 157 -16.39 4.34 4.80
C PHE A 157 -15.81 3.27 5.74
N ILE A 158 -16.63 2.73 6.63
CA ILE A 158 -16.19 1.86 7.70
C ILE A 158 -17.14 0.67 7.88
N GLY A 159 -16.57 -0.51 8.10
CA GLY A 159 -17.36 -1.71 8.33
C GLY A 159 -18.17 -1.65 9.63
N SER A 160 -19.36 -2.28 9.63
CA SER A 160 -20.31 -2.29 10.75
C SER A 160 -19.73 -2.75 12.09
N ASN A 161 -18.68 -3.57 12.06
CA ASN A 161 -18.01 -4.11 13.25
C ASN A 161 -16.86 -3.23 13.77
N ASN A 162 -16.65 -2.03 13.23
CA ASN A 162 -15.51 -1.17 13.52
C ASN A 162 -15.88 0.13 14.26
N GLN A 163 -17.04 0.18 14.90
CA GLN A 163 -17.54 1.36 15.61
C GLN A 163 -16.62 1.83 16.75
N GLN A 164 -15.82 0.93 17.33
CA GLN A 164 -14.83 1.28 18.38
C GLN A 164 -13.77 2.27 17.90
N PHE A 165 -13.59 2.44 16.57
CA PHE A 165 -12.63 3.38 16.01
C PHE A 165 -13.21 4.77 15.70
N TYR A 166 -14.52 4.99 15.80
CA TYR A 166 -15.17 6.25 15.47
C TYR A 166 -14.57 7.44 16.23
N TYR A 167 -14.35 7.31 17.52
CA TYR A 167 -13.79 8.37 18.34
C TYR A 167 -12.40 8.81 17.86
N TRP A 168 -11.56 7.86 17.45
CA TRP A 168 -10.23 8.15 16.90
C TRP A 168 -10.32 8.93 15.58
N PHE A 169 -11.19 8.53 14.66
CA PHE A 169 -11.38 9.22 13.39
C PHE A 169 -11.97 10.61 13.56
N ILE A 170 -12.96 10.79 14.47
CA ILE A 170 -13.55 12.09 14.75
C ILE A 170 -12.48 13.07 15.23
N ASN A 171 -11.69 12.66 16.24
CA ASN A 171 -10.69 13.55 16.81
C ASN A 171 -9.55 13.88 15.86
N ARG A 172 -9.18 12.95 14.99
CA ARG A 172 -8.03 13.14 14.08
C ARG A 172 -8.42 13.83 12.78
N PHE A 173 -9.55 13.46 12.18
CA PHE A 173 -9.90 13.85 10.81
C PHE A 173 -11.20 14.62 10.72
N ASN A 174 -11.82 14.98 11.85
CA ASN A 174 -13.15 15.59 11.89
C ASN A 174 -14.13 14.83 10.98
N ALA A 175 -14.21 13.50 11.19
CA ALA A 175 -14.83 12.55 10.28
C ALA A 175 -16.33 12.43 10.49
N GLU A 176 -17.06 12.27 9.40
CA GLU A 176 -18.41 11.70 9.34
C GLU A 176 -18.33 10.28 8.77
N PHE A 177 -19.28 9.41 9.11
CA PHE A 177 -19.21 7.99 8.80
C PHE A 177 -20.33 7.53 7.88
N ILE A 178 -19.95 6.62 6.98
CA ILE A 178 -20.89 5.81 6.19
C ILE A 178 -20.57 4.36 6.52
N GLU A 179 -21.47 3.67 7.21
CA GLU A 179 -21.31 2.24 7.51
C GLU A 179 -21.50 1.42 6.24
N THR A 180 -20.50 0.66 5.88
CA THR A 180 -20.54 -0.25 4.74
C THR A 180 -19.47 -1.32 4.83
N ASP A 181 -19.82 -2.54 4.44
CA ASP A 181 -18.89 -3.64 4.22
C ASP A 181 -18.59 -3.84 2.72
N ASP A 182 -19.02 -2.92 1.86
CA ASP A 182 -18.87 -3.00 0.40
C ASP A 182 -17.73 -2.12 -0.15
N LEU A 183 -17.05 -1.32 0.69
CA LEU A 183 -15.89 -0.53 0.27
C LEU A 183 -14.79 -0.59 1.32
N TRP A 184 -13.68 -1.23 0.98
CA TRP A 184 -12.49 -1.35 1.83
C TRP A 184 -11.25 -1.68 0.99
N LEU A 185 -10.08 -1.73 1.63
CA LEU A 185 -8.80 -1.96 0.98
C LEU A 185 -8.16 -3.25 1.49
N GLY A 186 -7.94 -4.22 0.61
CA GLY A 186 -7.10 -5.39 0.92
C GLY A 186 -5.63 -4.99 0.94
N HIS A 187 -4.96 -5.23 2.05
CA HIS A 187 -3.54 -4.94 2.22
C HIS A 187 -2.73 -6.22 2.43
N TYR A 188 -1.74 -6.43 1.56
CA TYR A 188 -0.90 -7.63 1.49
C TYR A 188 0.57 -7.27 1.71
N PRO A 189 0.96 -6.84 2.92
CA PRO A 189 2.29 -6.29 3.17
C PRO A 189 3.40 -7.32 3.00
N ILE A 190 3.08 -8.60 3.19
CA ILE A 190 4.00 -9.74 3.09
C ILE A 190 3.34 -10.85 2.30
N ARG A 191 3.97 -11.29 1.21
CA ARG A 191 3.43 -12.27 0.26
C ARG A 191 4.31 -13.51 0.12
N SER A 192 5.58 -13.44 0.53
CA SER A 192 6.53 -14.56 0.55
C SER A 192 7.75 -14.22 1.41
N THR A 193 8.53 -15.23 1.75
CA THR A 193 9.82 -15.04 2.42
C THR A 193 10.78 -14.20 1.58
N ALA A 194 10.91 -14.48 0.28
CA ALA A 194 11.79 -13.73 -0.61
C ALA A 194 11.40 -12.24 -0.68
N GLN A 195 10.11 -11.93 -0.78
CA GLN A 195 9.62 -10.56 -0.80
C GLN A 195 9.88 -9.84 0.53
N GLN A 196 9.73 -10.53 1.67
CA GLN A 196 10.03 -9.96 2.99
C GLN A 196 11.53 -9.67 3.15
N ILE A 197 12.41 -10.59 2.75
CA ILE A 197 13.86 -10.38 2.78
C ILE A 197 14.23 -9.16 1.93
N LYS A 198 13.74 -9.10 0.68
CA LYS A 198 13.95 -7.95 -0.22
C LYS A 198 13.54 -6.64 0.46
N LYS A 199 12.34 -6.57 1.03
CA LYS A 199 11.79 -5.39 1.70
C LYS A 199 12.65 -4.92 2.89
N VAL A 200 13.12 -5.86 3.72
CA VAL A 200 13.98 -5.55 4.87
C VAL A 200 15.32 -5.02 4.40
N LEU A 201 15.93 -5.65 3.41
CA LEU A 201 17.22 -5.21 2.85
C LEU A 201 17.13 -3.81 2.25
N GLU A 202 16.16 -3.56 1.38
CA GLU A 202 15.93 -2.25 0.74
C GLU A 202 15.72 -1.14 1.79
N LYS A 203 14.86 -1.39 2.77
CA LYS A 203 14.60 -0.41 3.83
C LYS A 203 15.82 -0.16 4.73
N SER A 204 16.56 -1.21 5.10
CA SER A 204 17.75 -1.07 5.91
C SER A 204 18.83 -0.24 5.21
N ILE A 205 19.08 -0.51 3.92
CA ILE A 205 20.06 0.25 3.14
C ILE A 205 19.61 1.71 2.97
N THR A 206 18.36 1.94 2.60
CA THR A 206 17.83 3.30 2.44
C THR A 206 17.99 4.11 3.74
N MET A 207 17.63 3.54 4.90
CA MET A 207 17.76 4.25 6.19
C MET A 207 19.21 4.54 6.56
N VAL A 208 20.14 3.63 6.28
CA VAL A 208 21.57 3.84 6.50
C VAL A 208 22.08 4.99 5.63
N MET A 209 21.72 5.01 4.34
CA MET A 209 22.13 6.05 3.39
C MET A 209 21.55 7.42 3.75
N GLU A 210 20.29 7.47 4.13
CA GLU A 210 19.63 8.72 4.53
C GLU A 210 20.05 9.21 5.93
N LYS A 211 20.88 8.46 6.64
CA LYS A 211 21.28 8.74 8.04
C LYS A 211 20.08 8.93 8.98
N LYS A 212 18.95 8.29 8.65
CA LYS A 212 17.70 8.36 9.40
C LYS A 212 17.65 7.21 10.42
N GLY A 213 18.08 7.47 11.65
CA GLY A 213 17.74 6.67 12.84
C GLY A 213 17.64 5.15 12.65
N TYR A 214 18.61 4.53 11.92
CA TYR A 214 18.58 3.09 11.63
C TYR A 214 18.78 2.24 12.88
N ARG A 215 19.64 2.71 13.81
CA ARG A 215 19.94 1.98 15.05
C ARG A 215 18.69 1.83 15.90
N ASP A 216 18.47 0.61 16.41
CA ASP A 216 17.31 0.21 17.21
C ASP A 216 15.96 0.37 16.46
N SER A 217 16.00 0.54 15.14
CA SER A 217 14.77 0.55 14.34
C SER A 217 14.19 -0.86 14.19
N ALA A 218 12.89 -0.93 13.91
CA ALA A 218 12.24 -2.21 13.60
C ALA A 218 12.88 -2.92 12.40
N TRP A 219 13.43 -2.18 11.44
CA TRP A 219 14.12 -2.73 10.27
C TRP A 219 15.48 -3.32 10.60
N GLU A 220 16.24 -2.68 11.49
CA GLU A 220 17.50 -3.24 11.98
C GLU A 220 17.26 -4.55 12.75
N ASN A 221 16.26 -4.57 13.63
CA ASN A 221 15.91 -5.77 14.38
C ASN A 221 15.48 -6.91 13.45
N GLN A 222 14.59 -6.64 12.48
CA GLN A 222 14.21 -7.63 11.48
C GLN A 222 15.40 -8.13 10.66
N LEU A 223 16.33 -7.25 10.26
CA LEU A 223 17.53 -7.68 9.54
C LEU A 223 18.43 -8.59 10.40
N ARG A 224 18.61 -8.26 11.69
CA ARG A 224 19.38 -9.09 12.62
C ARG A 224 18.74 -10.47 12.79
N ASP A 225 17.43 -10.53 12.93
CA ASP A 225 16.67 -11.78 13.06
C ASP A 225 16.78 -12.62 11.78
N LEU A 226 16.65 -12.01 10.60
CA LEU A 226 16.85 -12.67 9.32
C LEU A 226 18.25 -13.30 9.19
N LEU A 227 19.28 -12.56 9.59
CA LEU A 227 20.67 -13.05 9.54
C LEU A 227 20.92 -14.15 10.57
N ALA A 228 20.36 -14.05 11.78
CA ALA A 228 20.45 -15.09 12.81
C ALA A 228 19.84 -16.43 12.37
N HIS A 229 18.80 -16.39 11.54
CA HIS A 229 18.13 -17.56 10.97
C HIS A 229 18.63 -17.93 9.56
N ASN A 230 19.79 -17.42 9.12
CA ASN A 230 20.35 -17.66 7.79
C ASN A 230 19.37 -17.37 6.64
N LEU A 231 18.59 -16.30 6.77
CA LEU A 231 17.53 -15.89 5.83
C LEU A 231 16.42 -16.94 5.65
N ASN A 232 16.28 -17.86 6.58
CA ASN A 232 15.23 -18.88 6.57
C ASN A 232 14.11 -18.48 7.55
N ILE A 233 12.94 -18.15 7.03
CA ILE A 233 11.75 -17.78 7.80
C ILE A 233 10.71 -18.88 7.63
N SER A 234 10.23 -19.43 8.73
CA SER A 234 9.11 -20.36 8.72
C SER A 234 7.79 -19.64 8.36
N LEU A 235 6.77 -20.39 7.97
CA LEU A 235 5.47 -19.80 7.68
C LEU A 235 4.86 -19.12 8.92
N ASP A 236 5.02 -19.71 10.09
CA ASP A 236 4.48 -19.14 11.34
C ASP A 236 5.15 -17.80 11.69
N GLU A 237 6.47 -17.70 11.54
CA GLU A 237 7.21 -16.44 11.70
C GLU A 237 6.80 -15.40 10.66
N LEU A 238 6.67 -15.81 9.38
CA LEU A 238 6.23 -14.91 8.32
C LEU A 238 4.82 -14.35 8.58
N ARG A 239 3.92 -15.19 9.07
CA ARG A 239 2.56 -14.80 9.48
C ARG A 239 2.59 -13.85 10.70
N LEU A 240 3.46 -14.12 11.65
CA LEU A 240 3.62 -13.28 12.84
C LEU A 240 4.15 -11.89 12.47
N ILE A 241 5.14 -11.82 11.58
CA ILE A 241 5.65 -10.55 11.03
C ILE A 241 4.54 -9.79 10.29
N ALA A 242 3.75 -10.50 9.46
CA ALA A 242 2.63 -9.88 8.73
C ALA A 242 1.53 -9.38 9.68
N TYR A 243 1.22 -10.13 10.73
CA TYR A 243 0.23 -9.74 11.74
C TYR A 243 0.67 -8.51 12.53
N ASN A 244 1.93 -8.49 12.97
CA ASN A 244 2.50 -7.38 13.73
C ASN A 244 3.00 -6.22 12.87
N TYR A 245 2.68 -6.22 11.58
CA TYR A 245 3.04 -5.13 10.68
C TYR A 245 2.51 -3.80 11.19
N ARG A 246 3.41 -2.91 11.64
CA ARG A 246 3.15 -1.63 12.33
C ARG A 246 2.59 -1.74 13.76
N ALA A 247 2.60 -2.92 14.38
CA ALA A 247 2.31 -3.00 15.80
C ALA A 247 3.47 -2.44 16.64
N SER A 248 3.15 -1.80 17.77
CA SER A 248 4.16 -1.32 18.74
C SER A 248 4.73 -2.46 19.58
N ASP A 249 3.93 -3.49 19.81
CA ASP A 249 4.27 -4.64 20.64
C ASP A 249 3.92 -5.92 19.89
N GLU A 250 4.70 -6.98 20.08
CA GLU A 250 4.44 -8.29 19.49
C GLU A 250 3.18 -8.91 20.09
N LYS A 251 2.26 -9.34 19.22
CA LYS A 251 0.96 -9.89 19.60
C LYS A 251 0.73 -11.24 18.96
N GLN A 252 -0.10 -12.05 19.61
CA GLN A 252 -0.54 -13.32 19.06
C GLN A 252 -1.53 -13.10 17.91
N ILE A 253 -1.43 -13.94 16.89
CA ILE A 253 -2.29 -13.88 15.70
C ILE A 253 -3.76 -14.08 16.08
N GLN A 254 -4.60 -13.13 15.69
CA GLN A 254 -6.06 -13.22 15.77
C GLN A 254 -6.65 -13.01 14.37
N ILE A 255 -7.48 -13.95 13.95
CA ILE A 255 -8.16 -13.90 12.65
C ILE A 255 -9.56 -13.32 12.84
N ALA A 256 -9.87 -12.28 12.08
CA ALA A 256 -11.19 -11.64 12.10
C ALA A 256 -12.18 -12.34 11.17
N CYS A 257 -11.69 -12.78 10.01
CA CYS A 257 -12.49 -13.36 8.97
C CYS A 257 -11.61 -14.24 8.08
N GLN A 258 -12.22 -15.27 7.47
CA GLN A 258 -11.54 -16.15 6.51
C GLN A 258 -12.27 -16.10 5.16
N GLN A 259 -11.95 -15.09 4.37
CA GLN A 259 -12.45 -14.95 3.00
C GLN A 259 -11.43 -14.24 2.13
N PRO A 260 -11.24 -14.62 0.86
CA PRO A 260 -10.35 -13.93 -0.05
C PRO A 260 -10.91 -12.57 -0.45
N LEU A 261 -10.04 -11.69 -0.95
CA LEU A 261 -10.47 -10.41 -1.52
C LEU A 261 -11.38 -10.61 -2.73
N ARG A 262 -11.09 -11.61 -3.55
CA ARG A 262 -11.88 -11.99 -4.72
C ARG A 262 -12.07 -13.49 -4.76
N SER A 263 -13.27 -13.92 -5.14
CA SER A 263 -13.61 -15.34 -5.30
C SER A 263 -13.36 -15.85 -6.73
N THR A 264 -13.30 -14.95 -7.72
CA THR A 264 -13.10 -15.35 -9.13
C THR A 264 -11.64 -15.12 -9.52
N LYS A 265 -10.95 -16.21 -9.86
CA LYS A 265 -9.56 -16.18 -10.30
C LYS A 265 -9.43 -15.45 -11.65
N LEU A 266 -8.46 -14.55 -11.74
CA LEU A 266 -8.03 -13.92 -12.99
C LEU A 266 -6.71 -14.53 -13.43
N ALA A 267 -6.57 -14.86 -14.71
CA ALA A 267 -5.29 -15.30 -15.24
C ALA A 267 -4.33 -14.11 -15.30
N LEU A 268 -3.17 -14.25 -14.64
CA LEU A 268 -2.10 -13.25 -14.71
C LEU A 268 -1.25 -13.51 -15.97
N LYS A 269 -1.41 -12.66 -16.99
CA LYS A 269 -0.82 -12.84 -18.30
C LYS A 269 0.71 -12.88 -18.26
N TYR A 270 1.33 -12.07 -17.42
CA TYR A 270 2.79 -11.93 -17.30
C TYR A 270 3.37 -12.58 -16.04
N GLN A 271 2.67 -13.57 -15.49
CA GLN A 271 3.12 -14.30 -14.30
C GLN A 271 4.54 -14.87 -14.45
N HIS A 272 4.92 -15.33 -15.65
CA HIS A 272 6.22 -15.90 -15.93
C HIS A 272 7.39 -14.88 -15.84
N LEU A 273 7.10 -13.58 -15.87
CA LEU A 273 8.09 -12.51 -15.69
C LEU A 273 8.28 -12.09 -14.25
N ILE A 274 7.45 -12.58 -13.31
CA ILE A 274 7.55 -12.21 -11.91
C ILE A 274 8.80 -12.87 -11.30
N ASN A 275 9.72 -12.05 -10.82
CA ASN A 275 10.94 -12.48 -10.15
C ASN A 275 10.98 -11.92 -8.72
N ASN A 276 11.04 -12.80 -7.74
CA ASN A 276 11.12 -12.46 -6.33
C ASN A 276 12.49 -12.79 -5.71
N ASP A 277 13.51 -13.08 -6.53
CA ASP A 277 14.86 -13.31 -6.05
C ASP A 277 15.44 -12.01 -5.46
N PRO A 278 15.88 -11.98 -4.19
CA PRO A 278 16.45 -10.80 -3.56
C PRO A 278 17.87 -10.47 -4.03
N LEU A 279 18.60 -11.43 -4.63
CA LEU A 279 20.00 -11.26 -5.02
C LEU A 279 20.23 -10.15 -6.05
N PRO A 280 19.42 -9.98 -7.11
CA PRO A 280 19.58 -8.87 -8.04
C PRO A 280 19.45 -7.49 -7.38
N VAL A 281 18.56 -7.37 -6.40
CA VAL A 281 18.36 -6.13 -5.62
C VAL A 281 19.62 -5.81 -4.82
N LEU A 282 20.16 -6.79 -4.13
CA LEU A 282 21.38 -6.63 -3.33
C LEU A 282 22.58 -6.24 -4.21
N ALA A 283 22.75 -6.90 -5.36
CA ALA A 283 23.80 -6.58 -6.33
C ALA A 283 23.68 -5.15 -6.86
N LYS A 284 22.47 -4.72 -7.21
CA LYS A 284 22.21 -3.35 -7.68
C LYS A 284 22.54 -2.32 -6.60
N LEU A 285 22.08 -2.55 -5.36
CA LEU A 285 22.35 -1.63 -4.25
C LEU A 285 23.85 -1.51 -3.95
N ILE A 286 24.61 -2.60 -4.08
CA ILE A 286 26.08 -2.57 -3.94
C ILE A 286 26.72 -1.72 -5.05
N LEU A 287 26.24 -1.84 -6.28
CA LEU A 287 26.73 -1.03 -7.40
C LEU A 287 26.38 0.44 -7.23
N ASP A 288 25.14 0.76 -6.86
CA ASP A 288 24.67 2.13 -6.62
C ASP A 288 25.42 2.81 -5.44
N LEU A 289 25.94 2.04 -4.48
CA LEU A 289 26.78 2.53 -3.38
C LEU A 289 28.24 2.75 -3.77
N ALA A 290 28.70 2.11 -4.85
CA ALA A 290 30.08 2.20 -5.32
C ALA A 290 30.31 3.35 -6.32
N GLU A 291 29.24 3.92 -6.87
CA GLU A 291 29.24 5.14 -7.70
C GLU A 291 29.08 6.40 -6.84
#